data_b06e0f08ff44a3e34af582eb745ab3dd
#
_entry.id   b06e0f08ff44a3e34af582eb745ab3dd
#
_cell.length_a   1.000
_cell.length_b   1.000
_cell.length_c   1.000
_cell.angle_alpha   90.00
_cell.angle_beta   90.00
_cell.angle_gamma   90.00
#
_symmetry.space_group_name_H-M   'P 1'
#
loop_
_entity.id
_entity.type
_entity.pdbx_description
1 polymer ?
#
loop_
_entity_poly.entity_id
_entity_poly.type
_entity_poly.pdbx_seq_one_letter_code
_entity_poly.pdbx_strand_id
1 'polypeptide(L)'
;MKKLIQKKHRRLLWAGLLICLALYVLVSLIVPPLAGTQRKSAARMKLPRPAAERVCLVDSNDDALRWRLRLIRSAQSEIILSTFDLRADNSGTDVIAVLLDAAERGVQVRLIVDGINAQLHLCGNASFQALAAHENAAVRLYNPLRLTRLWTANYRCHDKYLIVDRSAYLMGGRNTSDLFLGSGGTSRQNRDRDVVVYADGSEDGSAATLLGYFEGIWQLDTNREFRANGKKRSVQSAAAALTARWAALEDTQSLSPIDWAAETIPDAGVCVLHGDCRARNKEPVLLNTLTALMQSGR
;
A
#
# COMPACT_ATOMS: atom_id res chain seq x y z
N MET A 1 -11.70 8.75 58.87
CA MET A 1 -12.43 7.59 58.40
C MET A 1 -13.01 7.79 56.99
N LYS A 2 -13.91 8.76 56.74
CA LYS A 2 -14.53 9.03 55.42
C LYS A 2 -13.55 9.17 54.24
N LYS A 3 -12.45 9.92 54.39
CA LYS A 3 -11.43 10.10 53.33
C LYS A 3 -10.69 8.78 52.95
N LEU A 4 -10.49 7.89 53.90
CA LEU A 4 -9.84 6.59 53.66
C LEU A 4 -10.77 5.64 52.88
N ILE A 5 -12.04 5.62 53.21
CA ILE A 5 -13.11 4.86 52.55
C ILE A 5 -13.26 5.36 51.09
N GLN A 6 -13.32 6.67 50.86
CA GLN A 6 -13.35 7.26 49.50
C GLN A 6 -12.09 6.88 48.66
N LYS A 7 -10.89 6.89 49.28
CA LYS A 7 -9.67 6.50 48.60
C LYS A 7 -9.65 5.02 48.21
N LYS A 8 -10.20 4.14 49.08
CA LYS A 8 -10.36 2.71 48.79
C LYS A 8 -11.36 2.44 47.67
N HIS A 9 -12.51 3.12 47.68
CA HIS A 9 -13.51 3.02 46.59
C HIS A 9 -12.96 3.51 45.25
N ARG A 10 -12.25 4.63 45.21
CA ARG A 10 -11.57 5.11 43.98
C ARG A 10 -10.57 4.08 43.46
N ARG A 11 -9.76 3.47 44.31
CA ARG A 11 -8.80 2.43 43.89
C ARG A 11 -9.48 1.19 43.33
N LEU A 12 -10.58 0.75 43.93
CA LEU A 12 -11.39 -0.38 43.42
C LEU A 12 -12.04 -0.05 42.07
N LEU A 13 -12.56 1.15 41.91
CA LEU A 13 -13.12 1.61 40.63
C LEU A 13 -12.06 1.65 39.53
N TRP A 14 -10.88 2.17 39.81
CA TRP A 14 -9.77 2.20 38.85
C TRP A 14 -9.27 0.79 38.54
N ALA A 15 -9.19 -0.10 39.51
CA ALA A 15 -8.81 -1.50 39.29
C ALA A 15 -9.85 -2.22 38.40
N GLY A 16 -11.15 -2.02 38.68
CA GLY A 16 -12.22 -2.56 37.84
C GLY A 16 -12.18 -2.01 36.40
N LEU A 17 -11.94 -0.72 36.22
CA LEU A 17 -11.81 -0.11 34.89
C LEU A 17 -10.62 -0.70 34.12
N LEU A 18 -9.48 -0.88 34.79
CA LEU A 18 -8.29 -1.47 34.17
C LEU A 18 -8.51 -2.92 33.78
N ILE A 19 -9.21 -3.70 34.60
CA ILE A 19 -9.58 -5.09 34.28
C ILE A 19 -10.52 -5.13 33.07
N CYS A 20 -11.54 -4.28 33.03
CA CYS A 20 -12.45 -4.19 31.87
C CYS A 20 -11.70 -3.77 30.59
N LEU A 21 -10.77 -2.83 30.69
CA LEU A 21 -9.93 -2.43 29.55
C LEU A 21 -9.03 -3.57 29.09
N ALA A 22 -8.39 -4.29 30.02
CA ALA A 22 -7.54 -5.43 29.70
C ALA A 22 -8.34 -6.55 29.02
N LEU A 23 -9.53 -6.86 29.53
CA LEU A 23 -10.45 -7.84 28.91
C LEU A 23 -10.91 -7.37 27.53
N TYR A 24 -11.24 -6.10 27.37
CA TYR A 24 -11.60 -5.55 26.06
C TYR A 24 -10.47 -5.71 25.04
N VAL A 25 -9.24 -5.36 25.42
CA VAL A 25 -8.06 -5.52 24.55
C VAL A 25 -7.85 -7.01 24.21
N LEU A 26 -7.84 -7.88 25.22
CA LEU A 26 -7.61 -9.32 25.05
C LEU A 26 -8.66 -9.94 24.11
N VAL A 27 -9.94 -9.72 24.39
CA VAL A 27 -11.04 -10.26 23.56
C VAL A 27 -10.98 -9.70 22.14
N SER A 28 -10.72 -8.40 21.99
CA SER A 28 -10.66 -7.75 20.67
C SER A 28 -9.52 -8.27 19.80
N LEU A 29 -8.38 -8.64 20.37
CA LEU A 29 -7.23 -9.14 19.62
C LEU A 29 -7.26 -10.66 19.37
N ILE A 30 -7.87 -11.44 20.25
CA ILE A 30 -7.84 -12.90 20.18
C ILE A 30 -9.07 -13.47 19.44
N VAL A 31 -10.27 -12.96 19.74
CA VAL A 31 -11.51 -13.56 19.22
C VAL A 31 -11.62 -13.45 17.68
N PRO A 32 -11.35 -12.30 17.03
CA PRO A 32 -11.51 -12.20 15.58
C PRO A 32 -10.62 -13.17 14.78
N PRO A 33 -9.32 -13.34 15.08
CA PRO A 33 -8.50 -14.34 14.41
C PRO A 33 -9.01 -15.77 14.57
N LEU A 34 -9.47 -16.12 15.78
CA LEU A 34 -10.00 -17.46 16.06
C LEU A 34 -11.34 -17.72 15.36
N ALA A 35 -12.21 -16.73 15.31
CA ALA A 35 -13.52 -16.83 14.64
C ALA A 35 -13.41 -16.88 13.11
N GLY A 36 -12.37 -16.23 12.54
CA GLY A 36 -12.16 -16.14 11.09
C GLY A 36 -11.65 -17.41 10.41
N THR A 37 -11.15 -18.40 11.18
CA THR A 37 -10.46 -19.57 10.62
C THR A 37 -11.39 -20.68 10.14
N GLN A 38 -12.69 -20.59 10.32
CA GLN A 38 -13.61 -21.74 10.17
C GLN A 38 -14.49 -21.75 8.92
N ARG A 39 -14.45 -20.75 8.05
CA ARG A 39 -15.25 -20.79 6.83
C ARG A 39 -14.58 -21.59 5.75
N LYS A 40 -14.95 -22.87 5.64
CA LYS A 40 -14.67 -23.70 4.47
C LYS A 40 -15.59 -23.23 3.34
N SER A 41 -15.12 -22.29 2.55
CA SER A 41 -15.77 -21.93 1.30
C SER A 41 -15.10 -22.66 0.14
N ALA A 42 -15.90 -23.23 -0.75
CA ALA A 42 -15.43 -23.78 -2.03
C ALA A 42 -15.40 -22.70 -3.13
N ALA A 43 -15.68 -21.45 -2.78
CA ALA A 43 -15.74 -20.35 -3.73
C ALA A 43 -14.37 -20.17 -4.42
N ARG A 44 -14.42 -20.01 -5.74
CA ARG A 44 -13.27 -19.75 -6.62
C ARG A 44 -13.54 -18.51 -7.43
N MET A 45 -12.49 -17.78 -7.75
CA MET A 45 -12.59 -16.66 -8.68
C MET A 45 -12.83 -17.20 -10.08
N LYS A 46 -13.76 -16.58 -10.81
CA LYS A 46 -13.86 -16.81 -12.26
C LYS A 46 -12.63 -16.17 -12.89
N LEU A 47 -11.82 -16.97 -13.54
CA LEU A 47 -10.62 -16.46 -14.20
C LEU A 47 -11.04 -15.57 -15.37
N PRO A 48 -10.58 -14.33 -15.45
CA PRO A 48 -10.69 -13.54 -16.65
C PRO A 48 -9.89 -14.22 -17.77
N ARG A 49 -10.21 -13.90 -19.02
CA ARG A 49 -9.36 -14.33 -20.13
C ARG A 49 -8.02 -13.65 -19.98
N PRO A 50 -6.89 -14.38 -20.09
CA PRO A 50 -5.57 -13.74 -20.12
C PRO A 50 -5.52 -12.75 -21.27
N ALA A 51 -5.12 -11.52 -20.99
CA ALA A 51 -4.80 -10.54 -22.02
C ALA A 51 -3.37 -10.79 -22.51
N ALA A 52 -3.14 -10.63 -23.81
CA ALA A 52 -1.79 -10.64 -24.38
C ALA A 52 -1.13 -9.28 -24.12
N GLU A 53 -0.28 -9.21 -23.13
CA GLU A 53 0.33 -7.98 -22.65
C GLU A 53 1.86 -8.10 -22.65
N ARG A 54 2.55 -6.99 -22.42
CA ARG A 54 3.99 -6.98 -22.32
C ARG A 54 4.42 -7.03 -20.85
N VAL A 55 5.43 -7.83 -20.52
CA VAL A 55 5.87 -8.05 -19.14
C VAL A 55 7.39 -7.90 -18.98
N CYS A 56 7.84 -7.46 -17.81
CA CYS A 56 9.21 -7.50 -17.35
C CYS A 56 9.26 -8.02 -15.91
N LEU A 57 10.12 -8.98 -15.64
CA LEU A 57 10.41 -9.45 -14.28
C LEU A 57 11.52 -8.61 -13.68
N VAL A 58 11.31 -8.16 -12.45
CA VAL A 58 12.24 -7.29 -11.73
C VAL A 58 12.78 -8.02 -10.50
N ASP A 59 14.01 -8.49 -10.60
CA ASP A 59 14.65 -9.32 -9.57
C ASP A 59 15.50 -8.50 -8.59
N SER A 60 16.22 -7.47 -9.06
CA SER A 60 17.06 -6.67 -8.17
C SER A 60 16.29 -5.58 -7.44
N ASN A 61 16.76 -5.21 -6.25
CA ASN A 61 16.16 -4.13 -5.46
C ASN A 61 16.43 -2.75 -6.11
N ASP A 62 17.57 -2.59 -6.79
CA ASP A 62 17.91 -1.37 -7.53
C ASP A 62 16.96 -1.17 -8.71
N ASP A 63 16.75 -2.21 -9.52
CA ASP A 63 15.82 -2.16 -10.62
C ASP A 63 14.39 -1.92 -10.13
N ALA A 64 14.04 -2.50 -8.98
CA ALA A 64 12.71 -2.32 -8.38
C ALA A 64 12.46 -0.86 -7.98
N LEU A 65 13.47 -0.15 -7.46
CA LEU A 65 13.37 1.30 -7.21
C LEU A 65 13.32 2.07 -8.53
N ARG A 66 14.25 1.78 -9.45
CA ARG A 66 14.35 2.46 -10.75
C ARG A 66 13.05 2.35 -11.56
N TRP A 67 12.42 1.18 -11.63
CA TRP A 67 11.14 0.99 -12.30
C TRP A 67 10.03 1.82 -11.67
N ARG A 68 9.95 1.90 -10.34
CA ARG A 68 8.97 2.73 -9.66
C ARG A 68 9.14 4.21 -10.00
N LEU A 69 10.38 4.72 -9.93
CA LEU A 69 10.66 6.12 -10.24
C LEU A 69 10.33 6.45 -11.70
N ARG A 70 10.73 5.58 -12.65
CA ARG A 70 10.46 5.77 -14.09
C ARG A 70 8.96 5.71 -14.41
N LEU A 71 8.22 4.75 -13.84
CA LEU A 71 6.78 4.65 -14.02
C LEU A 71 6.06 5.89 -13.49
N ILE A 72 6.36 6.34 -12.27
CA ILE A 72 5.75 7.53 -11.70
C ILE A 72 6.11 8.78 -12.51
N ARG A 73 7.37 8.91 -12.95
CA ARG A 73 7.80 9.99 -13.81
C ARG A 73 7.07 10.01 -15.15
N SER A 74 6.80 8.86 -15.75
CA SER A 74 6.12 8.77 -17.06
C SER A 74 4.63 9.11 -17.01
N ALA A 75 4.03 9.17 -15.82
CA ALA A 75 2.60 9.42 -15.64
C ALA A 75 2.16 10.76 -16.21
N GLN A 76 1.02 10.75 -16.93
CA GLN A 76 0.41 11.92 -17.55
C GLN A 76 -0.91 12.33 -16.90
N SER A 77 -1.65 11.39 -16.32
CA SER A 77 -3.00 11.64 -15.81
C SER A 77 -3.21 11.12 -14.38
N GLU A 78 -2.85 9.88 -14.09
CA GLU A 78 -3.18 9.25 -12.82
C GLU A 78 -2.08 8.29 -12.34
N ILE A 79 -1.82 8.34 -11.04
CA ILE A 79 -1.00 7.38 -10.32
C ILE A 79 -1.81 6.80 -9.17
N ILE A 80 -1.79 5.47 -9.04
CA ILE A 80 -2.31 4.75 -7.90
C ILE A 80 -1.17 3.95 -7.26
N LEU A 81 -0.89 4.21 -6.00
CA LEU A 81 0.06 3.42 -5.22
C LEU A 81 -0.65 2.79 -4.02
N SER A 82 -0.65 1.47 -3.98
CA SER A 82 -1.03 0.68 -2.80
C SER A 82 0.21 0.03 -2.22
N THR A 83 0.44 0.22 -0.92
CA THR A 83 1.59 -0.38 -0.25
C THR A 83 1.29 -0.68 1.22
N PHE A 84 1.79 -1.83 1.70
CA PHE A 84 1.61 -2.22 3.09
C PHE A 84 2.51 -1.41 4.02
N ASP A 85 3.78 -1.23 3.67
CA ASP A 85 4.76 -0.51 4.47
C ASP A 85 5.52 0.48 3.60
N LEU A 86 5.24 1.74 3.79
CA LEU A 86 6.01 2.86 3.25
C LEU A 86 6.82 3.47 4.40
N ARG A 87 8.11 3.63 4.19
CA ARG A 87 9.01 4.27 5.16
C ARG A 87 9.52 5.59 4.61
N ALA A 88 9.79 6.53 5.49
CA ALA A 88 10.47 7.76 5.12
C ALA A 88 12.00 7.60 5.29
N ASP A 89 12.51 6.45 4.83
CA ASP A 89 13.93 6.19 4.63
C ASP A 89 14.39 6.69 3.24
N ASN A 90 15.56 6.30 2.75
CA ASN A 90 16.08 6.84 1.48
C ASN A 90 15.16 6.48 0.32
N SER A 91 14.93 5.19 0.08
CA SER A 91 14.12 4.73 -1.06
C SER A 91 12.66 5.16 -0.97
N GLY A 92 12.08 5.14 0.23
CA GLY A 92 10.71 5.62 0.41
C GLY A 92 10.59 7.13 0.24
N THR A 93 11.61 7.90 0.65
CA THR A 93 11.65 9.35 0.40
C THR A 93 11.83 9.66 -1.08
N ASP A 94 12.59 8.86 -1.84
CA ASP A 94 12.70 8.97 -3.30
C ASP A 94 11.33 8.78 -3.97
N VAL A 95 10.59 7.75 -3.56
CA VAL A 95 9.25 7.51 -4.08
C VAL A 95 8.29 8.66 -3.71
N ILE A 96 8.35 9.17 -2.47
CA ILE A 96 7.52 10.32 -2.08
C ILE A 96 7.88 11.57 -2.90
N ALA A 97 9.18 11.77 -3.19
CA ALA A 97 9.65 12.92 -3.96
C ALA A 97 9.12 12.90 -5.40
N VAL A 98 9.20 11.76 -6.11
CA VAL A 98 8.68 11.67 -7.47
C VAL A 98 7.14 11.69 -7.52
N LEU A 99 6.45 11.21 -6.48
CA LEU A 99 4.99 11.35 -6.36
C LEU A 99 4.57 12.81 -6.18
N LEU A 100 5.34 13.58 -5.41
CA LEU A 100 5.10 15.02 -5.25
C LEU A 100 5.33 15.76 -6.56
N ASP A 101 6.43 15.48 -7.26
CA ASP A 101 6.70 16.02 -8.60
C ASP A 101 5.56 15.71 -9.58
N ALA A 102 5.08 14.47 -9.60
CA ALA A 102 3.94 14.10 -10.44
C ALA A 102 2.68 14.92 -10.10
N ALA A 103 2.40 15.10 -8.80
CA ALA A 103 1.29 15.94 -8.35
C ALA A 103 1.46 17.42 -8.75
N GLU A 104 2.68 17.97 -8.67
CA GLU A 104 3.02 19.32 -9.13
C GLU A 104 2.85 19.48 -10.65
N ARG A 105 3.08 18.41 -11.43
CA ARG A 105 2.80 18.37 -12.88
C ARG A 105 1.30 18.27 -13.21
N GLY A 106 0.41 18.16 -12.22
CA GLY A 106 -1.04 18.03 -12.40
C GLY A 106 -1.56 16.60 -12.44
N VAL A 107 -0.70 15.59 -12.27
CA VAL A 107 -1.10 14.17 -12.23
C VAL A 107 -1.87 13.89 -10.94
N GLN A 108 -2.99 13.18 -11.04
CA GLN A 108 -3.79 12.78 -9.88
C GLN A 108 -3.14 11.61 -9.16
N VAL A 109 -2.66 11.82 -7.94
CA VAL A 109 -2.00 10.82 -7.12
C VAL A 109 -2.98 10.27 -6.09
N ARG A 110 -3.23 8.97 -6.13
CA ARG A 110 -4.01 8.25 -5.13
C ARG A 110 -3.12 7.25 -4.39
N LEU A 111 -2.87 7.51 -3.12
CA LEU A 111 -2.03 6.68 -2.26
C LEU A 111 -2.87 6.01 -1.18
N ILE A 112 -2.82 4.68 -1.09
CA ILE A 112 -3.35 3.93 0.04
C ILE A 112 -2.23 3.18 0.75
N VAL A 113 -2.14 3.37 2.06
CA VAL A 113 -1.16 2.71 2.93
C VAL A 113 -1.86 1.98 4.06
N ASP A 114 -1.29 0.88 4.53
CA ASP A 114 -1.82 0.22 5.71
C ASP A 114 -1.86 1.17 6.90
N GLY A 115 -3.03 1.31 7.52
CA GLY A 115 -3.29 2.36 8.48
C GLY A 115 -2.47 2.24 9.76
N ILE A 116 -2.18 1.02 10.25
CA ILE A 116 -1.37 0.85 11.47
C ILE A 116 0.09 1.20 11.17
N ASN A 117 0.64 0.73 10.05
CA ASN A 117 1.99 1.08 9.64
C ASN A 117 2.14 2.59 9.43
N ALA A 118 1.18 3.21 8.77
CA ALA A 118 1.18 4.66 8.57
C ALA A 118 1.12 5.44 9.89
N GLN A 119 0.26 5.04 10.82
CA GLN A 119 0.17 5.67 12.14
C GLN A 119 1.48 5.58 12.92
N LEU A 120 2.22 4.48 12.79
CA LEU A 120 3.47 4.27 13.49
C LEU A 120 4.67 5.00 12.83
N HIS A 121 4.68 5.12 11.51
CA HIS A 121 5.90 5.50 10.78
C HIS A 121 5.76 6.72 9.87
N LEU A 122 4.54 7.09 9.45
CA LEU A 122 4.34 8.10 8.41
C LEU A 122 3.56 9.33 8.85
N CYS A 123 2.49 9.16 9.64
CA CYS A 123 1.57 10.26 9.95
C CYS A 123 2.25 11.49 10.57
N GLY A 124 3.34 11.31 11.32
CA GLY A 124 4.16 12.39 11.88
C GLY A 124 5.30 12.86 10.98
N ASN A 125 5.55 12.21 9.83
CA ASN A 125 6.67 12.53 8.97
C ASN A 125 6.36 13.72 8.05
N ALA A 126 7.27 14.69 7.96
CA ALA A 126 7.05 15.94 7.22
C ALA A 126 6.97 15.74 5.70
N SER A 127 7.74 14.79 5.14
CA SER A 127 7.70 14.46 3.70
C SER A 127 6.36 13.85 3.31
N PHE A 128 5.85 12.91 4.10
CA PHE A 128 4.53 12.32 3.89
C PHE A 128 3.41 13.37 4.04
N GLN A 129 3.54 14.26 5.01
CA GLN A 129 2.63 15.39 5.21
C GLN A 129 2.67 16.36 4.01
N ALA A 130 3.84 16.58 3.40
CA ALA A 130 3.98 17.45 2.23
C ALA A 130 3.22 16.88 1.02
N LEU A 131 3.38 15.58 0.73
CA LEU A 131 2.61 14.91 -0.32
C LEU A 131 1.10 14.99 -0.02
N ALA A 132 0.68 14.66 1.20
CA ALA A 132 -0.74 14.66 1.56
C ALA A 132 -1.38 16.06 1.63
N ALA A 133 -0.58 17.13 1.63
CA ALA A 133 -1.05 18.51 1.59
C ALA A 133 -1.28 19.03 0.16
N HIS A 134 -0.81 18.31 -0.86
CA HIS A 134 -0.94 18.73 -2.25
C HIS A 134 -2.36 18.46 -2.77
N GLU A 135 -2.93 19.40 -3.52
CA GLU A 135 -4.32 19.32 -4.02
C GLU A 135 -4.56 18.13 -4.97
N ASN A 136 -3.54 17.76 -5.74
CA ASN A 136 -3.58 16.62 -6.65
C ASN A 136 -3.20 15.29 -6.00
N ALA A 137 -3.05 15.24 -4.66
CA ALA A 137 -2.71 14.03 -3.93
C ALA A 137 -3.79 13.66 -2.91
N ALA A 138 -4.42 12.52 -3.10
CA ALA A 138 -5.37 11.94 -2.15
C ALA A 138 -4.72 10.77 -1.43
N VAL A 139 -4.61 10.85 -0.11
CA VAL A 139 -4.01 9.80 0.72
C VAL A 139 -5.07 9.17 1.61
N ARG A 140 -5.15 7.83 1.61
CA ARG A 140 -6.02 7.08 2.51
C ARG A 140 -5.23 6.08 3.35
N LEU A 141 -5.63 5.98 4.61
CA LEU A 141 -5.14 4.96 5.54
C LEU A 141 -6.13 3.79 5.54
N TYR A 142 -5.65 2.61 5.15
CA TYR A 142 -6.45 1.40 5.19
C TYR A 142 -6.67 0.95 6.64
N ASN A 143 -7.91 0.95 7.10
CA ASN A 143 -8.32 0.48 8.43
C ASN A 143 -7.34 0.87 9.56
N PRO A 144 -7.13 2.18 9.82
CA PRO A 144 -6.22 2.64 10.88
C PRO A 144 -6.71 2.16 12.25
N LEU A 145 -5.78 1.94 13.17
CA LEU A 145 -6.09 1.49 14.51
C LEU A 145 -7.00 2.49 15.24
N ARG A 146 -8.08 1.98 15.80
CA ARG A 146 -9.04 2.73 16.62
C ARG A 146 -9.26 2.01 17.93
N LEU A 147 -9.07 2.72 19.04
CA LEU A 147 -9.30 2.14 20.39
C LEU A 147 -10.72 1.63 20.59
N THR A 148 -11.70 2.20 19.89
CA THR A 148 -13.12 1.78 19.92
C THR A 148 -13.43 0.57 19.04
N ARG A 149 -12.47 0.10 18.21
CA ARG A 149 -12.65 -1.01 17.26
C ARG A 149 -11.40 -1.88 17.16
N LEU A 150 -10.77 -2.22 18.28
CA LEU A 150 -9.54 -3.03 18.31
C LEU A 150 -9.69 -4.39 17.63
N TRP A 151 -10.90 -4.96 17.59
CA TRP A 151 -11.19 -6.22 16.88
C TRP A 151 -10.94 -6.15 15.37
N THR A 152 -10.82 -4.96 14.78
CA THR A 152 -10.49 -4.79 13.36
C THR A 152 -8.98 -4.70 13.11
N ALA A 153 -8.14 -4.67 14.13
CA ALA A 153 -6.69 -4.47 14.00
C ALA A 153 -6.00 -5.51 13.10
N ASN A 154 -6.57 -6.72 12.98
CA ASN A 154 -6.05 -7.78 12.13
C ASN A 154 -6.49 -7.66 10.65
N TYR A 155 -7.38 -6.73 10.32
CA TYR A 155 -7.76 -6.47 8.93
C TYR A 155 -6.74 -5.52 8.31
N ARG A 156 -5.75 -6.11 7.63
CA ARG A 156 -4.60 -5.40 7.06
C ARG A 156 -4.64 -5.46 5.54
N CYS A 157 -4.17 -4.39 4.90
CA CYS A 157 -3.93 -4.36 3.47
C CYS A 157 -2.46 -4.72 3.20
N HIS A 158 -2.23 -5.93 2.70
CA HIS A 158 -0.86 -6.40 2.41
C HIS A 158 -0.49 -6.28 0.92
N ASP A 159 -1.28 -5.53 0.17
CA ASP A 159 -1.10 -5.31 -1.25
C ASP A 159 0.06 -4.36 -1.54
N LYS A 160 0.75 -4.59 -2.65
CA LYS A 160 1.86 -3.77 -3.11
C LYS A 160 1.81 -3.69 -4.63
N TYR A 161 1.27 -2.59 -5.13
CA TYR A 161 1.22 -2.30 -6.56
C TYR A 161 1.21 -0.80 -6.84
N LEU A 162 1.71 -0.47 -8.02
CA LEU A 162 1.70 0.87 -8.60
C LEU A 162 1.00 0.78 -9.95
N ILE A 163 -0.05 1.57 -10.18
CA ILE A 163 -0.73 1.68 -11.48
C ILE A 163 -0.47 3.09 -12.02
N VAL A 164 -0.18 3.19 -13.31
CA VAL A 164 0.06 4.46 -14.00
C VAL A 164 -0.82 4.54 -15.24
N ASP A 165 -1.57 5.63 -15.36
CA ASP A 165 -2.41 5.98 -16.51
C ASP A 165 -3.32 4.86 -17.02
N ARG A 166 -3.67 3.92 -16.13
CA ARG A 166 -4.48 2.73 -16.43
C ARG A 166 -3.89 1.81 -17.50
N SER A 167 -2.69 2.10 -17.96
CA SER A 167 -2.02 1.40 -19.07
C SER A 167 -0.84 0.55 -18.62
N ALA A 168 -0.25 0.85 -17.49
CA ALA A 168 0.88 0.09 -16.96
C ALA A 168 0.77 -0.08 -15.46
N TYR A 169 1.33 -1.18 -14.93
CA TYR A 169 1.43 -1.36 -13.51
C TYR A 169 2.67 -2.18 -13.12
N LEU A 170 3.09 -1.99 -11.88
CA LEU A 170 4.10 -2.80 -11.21
C LEU A 170 3.42 -3.46 -10.00
N MET A 171 3.59 -4.78 -9.86
CA MET A 171 3.05 -5.55 -8.73
C MET A 171 4.07 -6.54 -8.22
N GLY A 172 4.12 -6.74 -6.90
CA GLY A 172 5.02 -7.74 -6.32
C GLY A 172 4.96 -7.81 -4.80
N GLY A 173 6.00 -8.35 -4.20
CA GLY A 173 6.10 -8.52 -2.76
C GLY A 173 6.82 -7.37 -2.03
N ARG A 174 7.49 -6.46 -2.75
CA ARG A 174 8.33 -5.42 -2.16
C ARG A 174 7.53 -4.30 -1.51
N ASN A 175 7.83 -4.02 -0.25
CA ASN A 175 7.42 -2.79 0.42
C ASN A 175 8.24 -1.59 -0.08
N THR A 176 7.77 -0.39 0.20
CA THR A 176 8.44 0.85 -0.21
C THR A 176 9.36 1.34 0.89
N SER A 177 10.54 0.74 0.99
CA SER A 177 11.55 1.02 2.00
C SER A 177 12.93 0.50 1.58
N ASP A 178 14.00 0.98 2.22
CA ASP A 178 15.39 0.57 2.00
C ASP A 178 15.62 -0.95 2.20
N LEU A 179 14.73 -1.62 2.94
CA LEU A 179 14.78 -3.07 3.12
C LEU A 179 14.53 -3.84 1.80
N PHE A 180 13.79 -3.25 0.88
CA PHE A 180 13.31 -3.91 -0.34
C PHE A 180 13.70 -3.18 -1.62
N LEU A 181 14.12 -1.93 -1.54
CA LEU A 181 14.39 -1.07 -2.70
C LEU A 181 15.79 -0.46 -2.61
N GLY A 182 16.44 -0.29 -3.78
CA GLY A 182 17.75 0.34 -3.88
C GLY A 182 18.89 -0.50 -3.33
N SER A 183 20.12 -0.04 -3.51
CA SER A 183 21.37 -0.71 -3.05
C SER A 183 21.95 -0.11 -1.76
N GLY A 184 21.46 1.03 -1.33
CA GLY A 184 22.24 1.96 -0.51
C GLY A 184 21.90 2.11 0.96
N GLY A 185 20.97 1.36 1.54
CA GLY A 185 20.44 1.79 2.82
C GLY A 185 20.74 0.93 4.04
N THR A 186 20.91 -0.36 3.88
CA THR A 186 21.02 -1.28 5.03
C THR A 186 21.92 -2.46 4.76
N SER A 187 22.61 -2.97 5.82
CA SER A 187 23.34 -4.22 5.78
C SER A 187 22.45 -5.47 5.61
N ARG A 188 21.13 -5.29 5.75
CA ARG A 188 20.11 -6.32 5.55
C ARG A 188 19.13 -5.83 4.49
N GLN A 189 19.09 -6.51 3.36
CA GLN A 189 18.07 -6.31 2.34
C GLN A 189 17.28 -7.60 2.15
N ASN A 190 15.98 -7.47 2.06
CA ASN A 190 15.11 -8.55 1.64
C ASN A 190 15.11 -8.62 0.12
N ARG A 191 15.11 -9.84 -0.40
CA ARG A 191 14.93 -10.08 -1.83
C ARG A 191 13.50 -10.50 -2.08
N ASP A 192 12.95 -9.99 -3.17
CA ASP A 192 11.63 -10.33 -3.65
C ASP A 192 11.60 -10.15 -5.17
N ARG A 193 10.48 -10.43 -5.80
CA ARG A 193 10.30 -10.26 -7.24
C ARG A 193 9.08 -9.41 -7.49
N ASP A 194 9.22 -8.46 -8.41
CA ASP A 194 8.11 -7.70 -8.95
C ASP A 194 7.91 -8.05 -10.43
N VAL A 195 6.74 -7.79 -10.95
CA VAL A 195 6.43 -7.80 -12.36
C VAL A 195 5.95 -6.42 -12.77
N VAL A 196 6.52 -5.93 -13.88
CA VAL A 196 6.00 -4.76 -14.59
C VAL A 196 5.17 -5.28 -15.74
N VAL A 197 3.98 -4.73 -15.91
CA VAL A 197 3.06 -5.08 -16.99
C VAL A 197 2.67 -3.80 -17.72
N TYR A 198 2.73 -3.85 -19.05
CA TYR A 198 2.18 -2.84 -19.93
C TYR A 198 0.95 -3.42 -20.64
N ALA A 199 -0.22 -2.91 -20.26
CA ALA A 199 -1.53 -3.40 -20.66
C ALA A 199 -2.20 -2.53 -21.74
N ASP A 200 -1.48 -1.56 -22.30
CA ASP A 200 -1.89 -0.65 -23.38
C ASP A 200 -3.26 0.06 -23.15
N GLY A 201 -3.71 0.15 -21.89
CA GLY A 201 -4.95 0.84 -21.53
C GLY A 201 -6.25 0.15 -21.98
N SER A 202 -6.19 -1.09 -22.44
CA SER A 202 -7.37 -1.88 -22.85
C SER A 202 -8.35 -2.06 -21.68
N GLU A 203 -9.64 -1.84 -21.92
CA GLU A 203 -10.69 -2.05 -20.91
C GLU A 203 -10.81 -3.51 -20.46
N ASP A 204 -10.43 -4.45 -21.30
CA ASP A 204 -10.40 -5.89 -21.00
C ASP A 204 -9.04 -6.36 -20.47
N GLY A 205 -8.07 -5.46 -20.31
CA GLY A 205 -6.71 -5.76 -19.86
C GLY A 205 -6.61 -6.07 -18.36
N SER A 206 -5.46 -6.62 -17.98
CA SER A 206 -5.18 -6.95 -16.58
C SER A 206 -5.12 -5.69 -15.68
N ALA A 207 -4.70 -4.55 -16.23
CA ALA A 207 -4.70 -3.27 -15.52
C ALA A 207 -6.11 -2.82 -15.14
N ALA A 208 -7.12 -3.03 -16.01
CA ALA A 208 -8.50 -2.72 -15.71
C ALA A 208 -9.05 -3.58 -14.55
N THR A 209 -8.69 -4.87 -14.52
CA THR A 209 -9.04 -5.77 -13.40
C THR A 209 -8.41 -5.26 -12.08
N LEU A 210 -7.13 -4.89 -12.11
CA LEU A 210 -6.43 -4.36 -10.93
C LEU A 210 -7.01 -3.03 -10.46
N LEU A 211 -7.37 -2.16 -11.40
CA LEU A 211 -8.04 -0.88 -11.12
C LEU A 211 -9.40 -1.10 -10.45
N GLY A 212 -10.22 -2.00 -10.97
CA GLY A 212 -11.51 -2.35 -10.37
C GLY A 212 -11.37 -2.88 -8.94
N TYR A 213 -10.36 -3.69 -8.68
CA TYR A 213 -10.01 -4.14 -7.33
C TYR A 213 -9.60 -2.97 -6.42
N PHE A 214 -8.74 -2.08 -6.91
CA PHE A 214 -8.35 -0.89 -6.16
C PHE A 214 -9.53 0.00 -5.81
N GLU A 215 -10.44 0.27 -6.75
CA GLU A 215 -11.64 1.09 -6.48
C GLU A 215 -12.51 0.46 -5.38
N GLY A 216 -12.63 -0.86 -5.36
CA GLY A 216 -13.30 -1.57 -4.30
C GLY A 216 -12.66 -1.36 -2.92
N ILE A 217 -11.32 -1.40 -2.87
CA ILE A 217 -10.57 -1.10 -1.64
C ILE A 217 -10.68 0.38 -1.27
N TRP A 218 -10.50 1.27 -2.25
CA TRP A 218 -10.49 2.71 -2.02
C TRP A 218 -11.78 3.19 -1.33
N GLN A 219 -12.92 2.62 -1.70
CA GLN A 219 -14.23 3.03 -1.20
C GLN A 219 -14.64 2.36 0.12
N LEU A 220 -13.80 1.52 0.74
CA LEU A 220 -14.16 0.90 2.01
C LEU A 220 -14.42 1.94 3.10
N ASP A 221 -15.50 1.77 3.85
CA ASP A 221 -15.91 2.62 4.98
C ASP A 221 -14.94 2.58 6.17
N THR A 222 -14.11 1.55 6.21
CA THR A 222 -13.05 1.39 7.21
C THR A 222 -11.85 2.29 6.95
N ASN A 223 -11.65 2.73 5.71
CA ASN A 223 -10.57 3.61 5.33
C ASN A 223 -10.77 5.03 5.88
N ARG A 224 -9.69 5.74 6.04
CA ARG A 224 -9.69 7.14 6.47
C ARG A 224 -8.85 7.97 5.52
N GLU A 225 -9.42 9.06 5.05
CA GLU A 225 -8.66 10.10 4.40
C GLU A 225 -7.63 10.63 5.40
N PHE A 226 -6.39 10.71 4.97
CA PHE A 226 -5.33 11.36 5.71
C PHE A 226 -5.16 12.79 5.21
N ARG A 227 -5.39 13.74 6.11
CA ARG A 227 -5.18 15.16 5.85
C ARG A 227 -3.94 15.62 6.58
N ALA A 228 -3.09 16.34 5.91
CA ALA A 228 -1.90 16.91 6.51
C ALA A 228 -2.31 17.82 7.69
N ASN A 229 -1.68 17.60 8.84
CA ASN A 229 -1.92 18.33 10.07
C ASN A 229 -0.63 18.88 10.70
N GLY A 230 0.48 18.75 9.98
CA GLY A 230 1.78 19.28 10.38
C GLY A 230 1.82 20.81 10.39
N LYS A 231 2.79 21.39 11.09
CA LYS A 231 3.03 22.84 11.06
C LYS A 231 3.30 23.27 9.61
N LYS A 232 2.57 24.27 9.10
CA LYS A 232 2.69 24.78 7.73
C LYS A 232 4.14 24.99 7.29
N ARG A 233 4.97 25.61 8.12
CA ARG A 233 6.39 25.84 7.82
C ARG A 233 7.17 24.53 7.64
N SER A 234 6.91 23.52 8.47
CA SER A 234 7.57 22.21 8.38
C SER A 234 7.15 21.47 7.09
N VAL A 235 5.87 21.51 6.75
CA VAL A 235 5.33 20.90 5.52
C VAL A 235 5.92 21.56 4.28
N GLN A 236 5.98 22.90 4.24
CA GLN A 236 6.58 23.64 3.14
C GLN A 236 8.09 23.38 3.00
N SER A 237 8.83 23.33 4.12
CA SER A 237 10.25 22.99 4.10
C SER A 237 10.49 21.56 3.60
N ALA A 238 9.63 20.61 3.97
CA ALA A 238 9.72 19.24 3.49
C ALA A 238 9.38 19.14 2.00
N ALA A 239 8.38 19.87 1.51
CA ALA A 239 8.07 19.93 0.07
C ALA A 239 9.30 20.42 -0.72
N ALA A 240 9.90 21.55 -0.33
CA ALA A 240 11.11 22.06 -0.99
C ALA A 240 12.28 21.06 -0.95
N ALA A 241 12.46 20.34 0.16
CA ALA A 241 13.49 19.30 0.28
C ALA A 241 13.21 18.11 -0.66
N LEU A 242 11.95 17.70 -0.82
CA LEU A 242 11.55 16.64 -1.75
C LEU A 242 11.78 17.05 -3.22
N THR A 243 11.44 18.28 -3.59
CA THR A 243 11.69 18.82 -4.94
C THR A 243 13.19 18.83 -5.24
N ALA A 244 14.02 19.32 -4.30
CA ALA A 244 15.48 19.29 -4.46
C ALA A 244 16.04 17.86 -4.55
N ARG A 245 15.47 16.93 -3.76
CA ARG A 245 15.86 15.52 -3.79
C ARG A 245 15.55 14.88 -5.15
N TRP A 246 14.36 15.14 -5.69
CA TRP A 246 13.98 14.62 -6.99
C TRP A 246 14.89 15.14 -8.10
N ALA A 247 15.14 16.45 -8.14
CA ALA A 247 16.07 17.05 -9.10
C ALA A 247 17.46 16.40 -9.06
N ALA A 248 18.00 16.14 -7.86
CA ALA A 248 19.29 15.46 -7.71
C ALA A 248 19.25 14.00 -8.19
N LEU A 249 18.13 13.29 -8.04
CA LEU A 249 17.96 11.93 -8.56
C LEU A 249 17.89 11.90 -10.09
N GLU A 250 17.19 12.84 -10.71
CA GLU A 250 17.13 12.96 -12.17
C GLU A 250 18.51 13.18 -12.81
N ASP A 251 19.36 13.96 -12.15
CA ASP A 251 20.75 14.22 -12.63
C ASP A 251 21.68 13.01 -12.51
N THR A 252 21.46 12.16 -11.50
CA THR A 252 22.40 11.07 -11.17
C THR A 252 21.96 9.71 -11.68
N GLN A 253 20.68 9.45 -11.78
CA GLN A 253 20.13 8.18 -12.22
C GLN A 253 19.72 8.25 -13.69
N SER A 254 20.10 7.23 -14.47
CA SER A 254 19.61 7.03 -15.83
C SER A 254 18.10 6.70 -15.79
N LEU A 255 17.28 7.72 -15.51
CA LEU A 255 15.82 7.64 -15.53
C LEU A 255 15.29 7.90 -16.94
N SER A 256 15.89 7.25 -17.94
CA SER A 256 15.45 7.35 -19.33
C SER A 256 13.96 6.99 -19.48
N PRO A 257 13.27 7.55 -20.47
CA PRO A 257 11.93 7.10 -20.85
C PRO A 257 11.89 5.58 -21.01
N ILE A 258 10.76 4.95 -20.67
CA ILE A 258 10.61 3.51 -20.78
C ILE A 258 10.44 3.13 -22.24
N ASP A 259 11.34 2.31 -22.76
CA ASP A 259 11.18 1.66 -24.06
C ASP A 259 10.48 0.30 -23.83
N TRP A 260 9.16 0.30 -23.91
CA TRP A 260 8.36 -0.90 -23.71
C TRP A 260 8.72 -2.04 -24.67
N ALA A 261 9.15 -1.72 -25.90
CA ALA A 261 9.53 -2.75 -26.87
C ALA A 261 10.85 -3.43 -26.50
N ALA A 262 11.82 -2.66 -26.06
CA ALA A 262 13.15 -3.18 -25.73
C ALA A 262 13.24 -3.80 -24.34
N GLU A 263 12.44 -3.28 -23.37
CA GLU A 263 12.58 -3.63 -21.95
C GLU A 263 11.57 -4.68 -21.46
N THR A 264 10.63 -5.10 -22.32
CA THR A 264 9.59 -6.07 -21.95
C THR A 264 9.42 -7.16 -22.99
N ILE A 265 8.91 -8.32 -22.54
CA ILE A 265 8.58 -9.46 -23.39
C ILE A 265 7.11 -9.32 -23.86
N PRO A 266 6.82 -9.39 -25.15
CA PRO A 266 5.44 -9.31 -25.68
C PRO A 266 4.66 -10.61 -25.45
N ASP A 267 3.35 -10.52 -25.70
CA ASP A 267 2.42 -11.65 -25.80
C ASP A 267 2.36 -12.56 -24.56
N ALA A 268 2.69 -12.01 -23.39
CA ALA A 268 2.49 -12.72 -22.14
C ALA A 268 1.00 -12.79 -21.82
N GLY A 269 0.49 -13.97 -21.55
CA GLY A 269 -0.88 -14.15 -21.07
C GLY A 269 -0.99 -13.71 -19.61
N VAL A 270 -1.49 -12.51 -19.36
CA VAL A 270 -1.59 -11.94 -18.01
C VAL A 270 -3.01 -12.01 -17.48
N CYS A 271 -3.14 -12.43 -16.21
CA CYS A 271 -4.39 -12.49 -15.50
C CYS A 271 -4.18 -12.06 -14.05
N VAL A 272 -4.89 -11.03 -13.59
CA VAL A 272 -4.83 -10.56 -12.20
C VAL A 272 -5.80 -11.36 -11.33
N LEU A 273 -5.28 -11.96 -10.28
CA LEU A 273 -6.07 -12.64 -9.26
C LEU A 273 -6.04 -11.84 -7.96
N HIS A 274 -7.19 -11.66 -7.34
CA HIS A 274 -7.31 -10.94 -6.09
C HIS A 274 -8.31 -11.58 -5.13
N GLY A 275 -8.18 -11.31 -3.85
CA GLY A 275 -9.16 -11.68 -2.84
C GLY A 275 -10.36 -10.71 -2.82
N ASP A 276 -11.39 -11.04 -2.04
CA ASP A 276 -12.47 -10.10 -1.77
C ASP A 276 -12.00 -9.04 -0.78
N CYS A 277 -11.92 -7.80 -1.24
CA CYS A 277 -11.52 -6.67 -0.40
C CYS A 277 -12.57 -6.27 0.65
N ARG A 278 -13.83 -6.68 0.46
CA ARG A 278 -14.97 -6.29 1.33
C ARG A 278 -15.22 -7.27 2.47
N ALA A 279 -14.74 -8.48 2.36
CA ALA A 279 -15.03 -9.53 3.32
C ALA A 279 -14.28 -9.31 4.64
N ARG A 280 -15.02 -9.12 5.72
CA ARG A 280 -14.47 -9.13 7.10
C ARG A 280 -13.81 -10.47 7.42
N ASN A 281 -14.39 -11.57 6.91
CA ASN A 281 -13.82 -12.90 6.92
C ASN A 281 -13.36 -13.21 5.50
N LYS A 282 -12.08 -13.08 5.25
CA LYS A 282 -11.50 -13.38 3.94
C LYS A 282 -11.75 -14.86 3.63
N GLU A 283 -12.66 -15.12 2.71
CA GLU A 283 -12.81 -16.47 2.16
C GLU A 283 -11.53 -16.84 1.42
N PRO A 284 -11.08 -18.10 1.44
CA PRO A 284 -9.85 -18.51 0.79
C PRO A 284 -10.01 -18.62 -0.74
N VAL A 285 -10.71 -17.68 -1.36
CA VAL A 285 -11.03 -17.68 -2.80
C VAL A 285 -9.78 -17.75 -3.65
N LEU A 286 -8.78 -16.92 -3.31
CA LEU A 286 -7.50 -16.88 -4.02
C LEU A 286 -6.76 -18.22 -3.88
N LEU A 287 -6.66 -18.78 -2.67
CA LEU A 287 -6.04 -20.08 -2.43
C LEU A 287 -6.76 -21.20 -3.20
N ASN A 288 -8.08 -21.23 -3.13
CA ASN A 288 -8.90 -22.23 -3.84
C ASN A 288 -8.73 -22.12 -5.37
N THR A 289 -8.64 -20.90 -5.89
CA THR A 289 -8.41 -20.64 -7.31
C THR A 289 -7.03 -21.12 -7.75
N LEU A 290 -5.99 -20.75 -7.01
CA LEU A 290 -4.62 -21.18 -7.28
C LEU A 290 -4.46 -22.70 -7.18
N THR A 291 -5.06 -23.33 -6.16
CA THR A 291 -5.05 -24.79 -6.02
C THR A 291 -5.71 -25.47 -7.22
N ALA A 292 -6.83 -24.92 -7.69
CA ALA A 292 -7.52 -25.48 -8.88
C ALA A 292 -6.70 -25.32 -10.16
N LEU A 293 -6.02 -24.18 -10.34
CA LEU A 293 -5.11 -23.97 -11.47
C LEU A 293 -3.96 -24.98 -11.45
N MET A 294 -3.30 -25.13 -10.30
CA MET A 294 -2.23 -26.12 -10.15
C MET A 294 -2.69 -27.56 -10.44
N GLN A 295 -3.88 -27.94 -9.99
CA GLN A 295 -4.46 -29.26 -10.25
C GLN A 295 -4.87 -29.46 -11.70
N SER A 296 -5.24 -28.38 -12.42
CA SER A 296 -5.61 -28.46 -13.84
C SER A 296 -4.42 -28.50 -14.79
N GLY A 297 -3.19 -28.36 -14.29
CA GLY A 297 -1.96 -28.36 -15.11
C GLY A 297 -1.85 -27.14 -16.04
N ARG A 298 -2.52 -26.04 -15.68
CA ARG A 298 -2.52 -24.78 -16.46
C ARG A 298 -1.69 -23.72 -15.76
#